data_17817d85bfa50175b0f992f8148b1f58
#
_entry.id   17817d85bfa50175b0f992f8148b1f58
#
_cell.length_a   1.000
_cell.length_b   1.000
_cell.length_c   1.000
_cell.angle_alpha   90.00
_cell.angle_beta   90.00
_cell.angle_gamma   90.00
#
_symmetry.space_group_name_H-M   'P 1'
#
loop_
_entity.id
_entity.type
_entity.pdbx_description
1 polymer ?
#
loop_
_entity_poly.entity_id
_entity_poly.type
_entity_poly.pdbx_seq_one_letter_code
_entity_poly.pdbx_strand_id
1 'polypeptide(L)'
;MQLLAQMTIEESVHWILHQHKQQLSQLAEPAQFYAQLRERIQSVQPKLALFVQHDIAAFYKRHEAHSIASWNIEGYLLFAAKKLKWMVDTIVQDIYQSCKEEQEREEFIALLQFCASAQQSLLDDVYITLAKDRFTMLDVWGNDLQQIYLEALPKEEYMDVQMHDLILSILMTLLPKSIHLFIAPMELSVEEQKQQEKLID
;
A
#
# COMPACT_ATOMS: atom_id res chain seq x y z
N MET A 1 -25.29 24.34 5.90
CA MET A 1 -24.08 24.13 5.09
C MET A 1 -23.21 22.99 5.63
N GLN A 2 -22.87 22.96 6.94
CA GLN A 2 -22.02 21.91 7.52
C GLN A 2 -22.60 20.48 7.37
N LEU A 3 -23.88 20.29 7.72
CA LEU A 3 -24.55 19.00 7.54
C LEU A 3 -24.56 18.56 6.07
N LEU A 4 -24.85 19.50 5.14
CA LEU A 4 -24.86 19.21 3.72
C LEU A 4 -23.48 18.78 3.20
N ALA A 5 -22.40 19.45 3.67
CA ALA A 5 -21.04 19.08 3.32
C ALA A 5 -20.68 17.67 3.84
N GLN A 6 -21.09 17.34 5.07
CA GLN A 6 -20.88 16.02 5.63
C GLN A 6 -21.59 14.94 4.83
N MET A 7 -22.88 15.10 4.52
CA MET A 7 -23.63 14.17 3.69
C MET A 7 -23.00 13.99 2.31
N THR A 8 -22.51 15.07 1.70
CA THR A 8 -21.84 15.03 0.40
C THR A 8 -20.53 14.22 0.44
N ILE A 9 -19.76 14.33 1.54
CA ILE A 9 -18.54 13.54 1.74
C ILE A 9 -18.90 12.06 1.91
N GLU A 10 -19.86 11.74 2.76
CA GLU A 10 -20.31 10.37 3.00
C GLU A 10 -20.79 9.68 1.71
N GLU A 11 -21.60 10.36 0.92
CA GLU A 11 -22.06 9.87 -0.38
C GLU A 11 -20.90 9.72 -1.38
N SER A 12 -19.93 10.63 -1.37
CA SER A 12 -18.72 10.49 -2.20
C SER A 12 -17.93 9.23 -1.86
N VAL A 13 -17.74 8.96 -0.57
CA VAL A 13 -17.06 7.76 -0.08
C VAL A 13 -17.83 6.52 -0.53
N HIS A 14 -19.15 6.49 -0.30
CA HIS A 14 -20.00 5.37 -0.71
C HIS A 14 -19.91 5.10 -2.21
N TRP A 15 -20.00 6.15 -3.01
CA TRP A 15 -19.93 6.07 -4.48
C TRP A 15 -18.56 5.51 -4.93
N ILE A 16 -17.44 6.00 -4.39
CA ILE A 16 -16.09 5.52 -4.72
C ILE A 16 -15.92 4.05 -4.30
N LEU A 17 -16.35 3.68 -3.10
CA LEU A 17 -16.30 2.28 -2.64
C LEU A 17 -17.11 1.35 -3.56
N HIS A 18 -18.24 1.80 -4.07
CA HIS A 18 -19.03 1.04 -5.04
C HIS A 18 -18.28 0.84 -6.37
N GLN A 19 -17.57 1.86 -6.85
CA GLN A 19 -16.73 1.76 -8.05
C GLN A 19 -15.60 0.74 -7.89
N HIS A 20 -14.99 0.67 -6.70
CA HIS A 20 -13.88 -0.24 -6.39
C HIS A 20 -14.31 -1.58 -5.77
N LYS A 21 -15.61 -1.89 -5.72
CA LYS A 21 -16.15 -3.08 -5.06
C LYS A 21 -15.45 -4.38 -5.48
N GLN A 22 -15.20 -4.55 -6.77
CA GLN A 22 -14.54 -5.75 -7.29
C GLN A 22 -13.09 -5.83 -6.83
N GLN A 23 -12.37 -4.73 -6.83
CA GLN A 23 -10.99 -4.63 -6.36
C GLN A 23 -10.91 -4.90 -4.85
N LEU A 24 -11.79 -4.27 -4.06
CA LEU A 24 -11.85 -4.45 -2.61
C LEU A 24 -12.23 -5.87 -2.17
N SER A 25 -12.97 -6.60 -3.01
CA SER A 25 -13.30 -8.01 -2.74
C SER A 25 -12.11 -8.97 -2.84
N GLN A 26 -10.96 -8.50 -3.33
CA GLN A 26 -9.71 -9.28 -3.42
C GLN A 26 -8.85 -9.16 -2.14
N LEU A 27 -9.20 -8.25 -1.21
CA LEU A 27 -8.49 -8.15 0.06
C LEU A 27 -8.85 -9.33 0.97
N ALA A 28 -7.84 -9.93 1.60
CA ALA A 28 -8.03 -11.00 2.57
C ALA A 28 -8.74 -10.49 3.83
N GLU A 29 -8.42 -9.28 4.28
CA GLU A 29 -8.98 -8.63 5.46
C GLU A 29 -9.69 -7.30 5.14
N PRO A 30 -10.89 -7.33 4.54
CA PRO A 30 -11.62 -6.10 4.22
C PRO A 30 -11.95 -5.24 5.45
N ALA A 31 -12.09 -5.85 6.64
CA ALA A 31 -12.37 -5.14 7.88
C ALA A 31 -11.26 -4.15 8.26
N GLN A 32 -9.99 -4.53 8.06
CA GLN A 32 -8.83 -3.67 8.29
C GLN A 32 -8.85 -2.45 7.35
N PHE A 33 -9.10 -2.67 6.08
CA PHE A 33 -9.26 -1.59 5.10
C PHE A 33 -10.34 -0.58 5.53
N TYR A 34 -11.54 -1.05 5.92
CA TYR A 34 -12.62 -0.17 6.35
C TYR A 34 -12.31 0.58 7.65
N ALA A 35 -11.56 -0.02 8.58
CA ALA A 35 -11.11 0.64 9.80
C ALA A 35 -10.14 1.79 9.47
N GLN A 36 -9.12 1.53 8.67
CA GLN A 36 -8.15 2.53 8.22
C GLN A 36 -8.82 3.66 7.40
N LEU A 37 -9.75 3.31 6.51
CA LEU A 37 -10.49 4.29 5.73
C LEU A 37 -11.32 5.22 6.62
N ARG A 38 -11.99 4.67 7.61
CA ARG A 38 -12.79 5.47 8.57
C ARG A 38 -11.89 6.46 9.31
N GLU A 39 -10.78 6.00 9.86
CA GLU A 39 -9.82 6.84 10.57
C GLU A 39 -9.26 7.94 9.66
N ARG A 40 -8.85 7.58 8.45
CA ARG A 40 -8.30 8.53 7.49
C ARG A 40 -9.32 9.58 7.06
N ILE A 41 -10.54 9.17 6.74
CA ILE A 41 -11.62 10.11 6.40
C ILE A 41 -11.92 11.03 7.58
N GLN A 42 -12.01 10.53 8.82
CA GLN A 42 -12.22 11.37 10.01
C GLN A 42 -11.11 12.40 10.19
N SER A 43 -9.85 12.03 9.97
CA SER A 43 -8.71 12.95 10.12
C SER A 43 -8.72 14.09 9.10
N VAL A 44 -9.20 13.85 7.89
CA VAL A 44 -9.24 14.87 6.81
C VAL A 44 -10.60 15.54 6.67
N GLN A 45 -11.64 15.06 7.37
CA GLN A 45 -13.02 15.56 7.27
C GLN A 45 -13.16 17.07 7.41
N PRO A 46 -12.48 17.77 8.35
CA PRO A 46 -12.59 19.21 8.45
C PRO A 46 -12.14 19.94 7.19
N LYS A 47 -11.06 19.47 6.55
CA LYS A 47 -10.53 20.07 5.31
C LYS A 47 -11.47 19.78 4.12
N LEU A 48 -11.98 18.55 4.02
CA LEU A 48 -12.95 18.18 3.00
C LEU A 48 -14.26 18.98 3.14
N ALA A 49 -14.75 19.16 4.38
CA ALA A 49 -15.97 19.92 4.64
C ALA A 49 -15.83 21.38 4.23
N LEU A 50 -14.71 22.04 4.54
CA LEU A 50 -14.44 23.42 4.09
C LEU A 50 -14.37 23.51 2.58
N PHE A 51 -13.71 22.56 1.92
CA PHE A 51 -13.65 22.50 0.47
C PHE A 51 -15.06 22.38 -0.15
N VAL A 52 -15.86 21.42 0.32
CA VAL A 52 -17.22 21.19 -0.18
C VAL A 52 -18.12 22.40 0.05
N GLN A 53 -18.06 23.04 1.24
CA GLN A 53 -18.82 24.25 1.52
C GLN A 53 -18.49 25.39 0.55
N HIS A 54 -17.19 25.57 0.27
CA HIS A 54 -16.75 26.59 -0.68
C HIS A 54 -17.19 26.28 -2.12
N ASP A 55 -17.09 25.02 -2.52
CA ASP A 55 -17.47 24.58 -3.88
C ASP A 55 -19.00 24.70 -4.10
N ILE A 56 -19.80 24.29 -3.12
CA ILE A 56 -21.25 24.46 -3.14
C ILE A 56 -21.61 25.96 -3.21
N ALA A 57 -20.97 26.82 -2.41
CA ALA A 57 -21.23 28.25 -2.44
C ALA A 57 -20.87 28.87 -3.80
N ALA A 58 -19.77 28.43 -4.42
CA ALA A 58 -19.36 28.87 -5.74
C ALA A 58 -20.32 28.37 -6.84
N PHE A 59 -20.84 27.17 -6.71
CA PHE A 59 -21.86 26.62 -7.61
C PHE A 59 -23.13 27.46 -7.58
N TYR A 60 -23.64 27.80 -6.40
CA TYR A 60 -24.83 28.65 -6.26
C TYR A 60 -24.63 30.05 -6.87
N LYS A 61 -23.50 30.69 -6.63
CA LYS A 61 -23.19 32.00 -7.22
C LYS A 61 -23.20 32.02 -8.74
N ARG A 62 -22.78 30.89 -9.36
CA ARG A 62 -22.69 30.79 -10.83
C ARG A 62 -24.06 30.54 -11.49
N HIS A 63 -24.98 29.93 -10.80
CA HIS A 63 -26.24 29.48 -11.40
C HIS A 63 -27.45 30.34 -11.02
N GLU A 64 -27.25 31.50 -10.35
CA GLU A 64 -28.31 32.45 -9.91
C GLU A 64 -29.58 31.74 -9.46
N ALA A 65 -29.43 30.72 -8.63
CA ALA A 65 -30.46 29.75 -8.34
C ALA A 65 -31.63 30.43 -7.61
N HIS A 66 -32.75 30.56 -8.28
CA HIS A 66 -33.95 31.23 -7.82
C HIS A 66 -34.66 30.56 -6.65
N SER A 67 -34.24 29.41 -6.20
CA SER A 67 -34.78 28.77 -4.98
C SER A 67 -33.93 27.57 -4.60
N ILE A 68 -33.40 27.57 -3.38
CA ILE A 68 -32.76 26.38 -2.75
C ILE A 68 -33.86 25.51 -2.14
N ALA A 69 -34.84 25.11 -2.90
CA ALA A 69 -35.90 24.24 -2.37
C ALA A 69 -35.45 22.77 -2.26
N SER A 70 -34.46 22.37 -3.06
CA SER A 70 -33.91 21.02 -2.98
C SER A 70 -32.47 20.99 -3.51
N TRP A 71 -31.54 20.40 -2.72
CA TRP A 71 -30.19 20.10 -3.15
C TRP A 71 -30.12 18.64 -3.57
N ASN A 72 -29.84 18.40 -4.85
CA ASN A 72 -29.62 17.05 -5.35
C ASN A 72 -28.14 16.69 -5.22
N ILE A 73 -27.80 15.98 -4.13
CA ILE A 73 -26.43 15.53 -3.82
C ILE A 73 -25.91 14.63 -4.92
N GLU A 74 -26.72 13.70 -5.39
CA GLU A 74 -26.33 12.75 -6.44
C GLU A 74 -26.00 13.48 -7.75
N GLY A 75 -26.83 14.41 -8.18
CA GLY A 75 -26.57 15.24 -9.35
C GLY A 75 -25.30 16.08 -9.20
N TYR A 76 -25.07 16.67 -8.03
CA TYR A 76 -23.84 17.38 -7.74
C TYR A 76 -22.61 16.45 -7.85
N LEU A 77 -22.67 15.27 -7.24
CA LEU A 77 -21.58 14.29 -7.30
C LEU A 77 -21.32 13.83 -8.72
N LEU A 78 -22.35 13.60 -9.52
CA LEU A 78 -22.18 13.15 -10.90
C LEU A 78 -21.52 14.20 -11.80
N PHE A 79 -21.89 15.47 -11.67
CA PHE A 79 -21.55 16.50 -12.66
C PHE A 79 -20.55 17.56 -12.18
N ALA A 80 -20.52 17.89 -10.89
CA ALA A 80 -19.74 19.01 -10.37
C ALA A 80 -18.59 18.60 -9.44
N ALA A 81 -18.74 17.56 -8.66
CA ALA A 81 -17.80 17.21 -7.58
C ALA A 81 -16.55 16.42 -8.05
N LYS A 82 -16.02 16.68 -9.23
CA LYS A 82 -14.87 15.94 -9.79
C LYS A 82 -13.64 15.96 -8.87
N LYS A 83 -13.34 17.12 -8.27
CA LYS A 83 -12.19 17.26 -7.39
C LYS A 83 -12.39 16.55 -6.05
N LEU A 84 -13.60 16.60 -5.47
CA LEU A 84 -13.92 15.85 -4.26
C LEU A 84 -13.80 14.34 -4.49
N LYS A 85 -14.37 13.84 -5.59
CA LYS A 85 -14.24 12.43 -5.96
C LYS A 85 -12.79 12.01 -6.11
N TRP A 86 -11.99 12.80 -6.82
CA TRP A 86 -10.55 12.51 -6.97
C TRP A 86 -9.84 12.46 -5.63
N MET A 87 -10.13 13.38 -4.69
CA MET A 87 -9.51 13.40 -3.36
C MET A 87 -9.91 12.16 -2.54
N VAL A 88 -11.18 11.76 -2.58
CA VAL A 88 -11.67 10.56 -1.89
C VAL A 88 -11.11 9.29 -2.54
N ASP A 89 -11.08 9.23 -3.87
CA ASP A 89 -10.53 8.11 -4.63
C ASP A 89 -9.05 7.91 -4.31
N THR A 90 -8.26 8.97 -4.26
CA THR A 90 -6.84 8.91 -3.87
C THR A 90 -6.68 8.28 -2.47
N ILE A 91 -7.50 8.71 -1.50
CA ILE A 91 -7.46 8.13 -0.14
C ILE A 91 -7.79 6.63 -0.15
N VAL A 92 -8.82 6.25 -0.90
CA VAL A 92 -9.24 4.84 -1.03
C VAL A 92 -8.14 4.00 -1.67
N GLN A 93 -7.50 4.50 -2.74
CA GLN A 93 -6.43 3.80 -3.44
C GLN A 93 -5.16 3.68 -2.58
N ASP A 94 -4.76 4.75 -1.87
CA ASP A 94 -3.60 4.72 -0.97
C ASP A 94 -3.76 3.65 0.11
N ILE A 95 -4.95 3.59 0.74
CA ILE A 95 -5.22 2.59 1.78
C ILE A 95 -5.31 1.18 1.19
N TYR A 96 -5.96 1.03 0.03
CA TYR A 96 -6.03 -0.26 -0.66
C TYR A 96 -4.63 -0.79 -0.96
N GLN A 97 -3.76 0.05 -1.52
CA GLN A 97 -2.40 -0.33 -1.84
C GLN A 97 -1.61 -0.74 -0.59
N SER A 98 -1.74 0.01 0.50
CA SER A 98 -1.10 -0.32 1.78
C SER A 98 -1.57 -1.67 2.34
N CYS A 99 -2.89 -1.96 2.30
CA CYS A 99 -3.44 -3.23 2.75
C CYS A 99 -2.97 -4.40 1.87
N LYS A 100 -2.86 -4.17 0.56
CA LYS A 100 -2.40 -5.19 -0.38
C LYS A 100 -0.92 -5.52 -0.17
N GLU A 101 -0.06 -4.52 0.01
CA GLU A 101 1.35 -4.72 0.33
C GLU A 101 1.56 -5.48 1.65
N GLU A 102 0.74 -5.19 2.67
CA GLU A 102 0.74 -5.93 3.93
C GLU A 102 0.36 -7.39 3.73
N GLN A 103 -0.72 -7.65 2.99
CA GLN A 103 -1.18 -9.00 2.66
C GLN A 103 -0.10 -9.78 1.89
N GLU A 104 0.48 -9.20 0.86
CA GLU A 104 1.56 -9.84 0.07
C GLU A 104 2.77 -10.18 0.95
N ARG A 105 3.10 -9.29 1.90
CA ARG A 105 4.17 -9.55 2.88
C ARG A 105 3.84 -10.70 3.82
N GLU A 106 2.61 -10.77 4.33
CA GLU A 106 2.17 -11.86 5.21
C GLU A 106 2.13 -13.20 4.48
N GLU A 107 1.61 -13.23 3.25
CA GLU A 107 1.62 -14.42 2.40
C GLU A 107 3.04 -14.92 2.12
N PHE A 108 3.98 -13.99 1.86
CA PHE A 108 5.39 -14.33 1.67
C PHE A 108 6.01 -14.93 2.95
N ILE A 109 5.75 -14.34 4.12
CA ILE A 109 6.24 -14.87 5.41
C ILE A 109 5.65 -16.26 5.67
N ALA A 110 4.34 -16.45 5.43
CA ALA A 110 3.68 -17.74 5.60
C ALA A 110 4.27 -18.82 4.68
N LEU A 111 4.59 -18.45 3.43
CA LEU A 111 5.25 -19.35 2.48
C LEU A 111 6.66 -19.73 2.94
N LEU A 112 7.45 -18.77 3.45
CA LEU A 112 8.77 -19.06 4.02
C LEU A 112 8.69 -20.01 5.23
N GLN A 113 7.71 -19.78 6.12
CA GLN A 113 7.47 -20.65 7.27
C GLN A 113 7.06 -22.08 6.84
N PHE A 114 6.21 -22.19 5.83
CA PHE A 114 5.83 -23.46 5.25
C PHE A 114 7.04 -24.20 4.68
N CYS A 115 7.86 -23.53 3.87
CA CYS A 115 9.09 -24.11 3.33
C CYS A 115 10.03 -24.61 4.44
N ALA A 116 10.23 -23.79 5.49
CA ALA A 116 11.07 -24.14 6.64
C ALA A 116 10.54 -25.36 7.44
N SER A 117 9.22 -25.56 7.46
CA SER A 117 8.58 -26.65 8.23
C SER A 117 8.45 -27.98 7.48
N ALA A 118 8.48 -27.96 6.16
CA ALA A 118 8.03 -29.08 5.33
C ALA A 118 9.07 -30.17 5.05
N GLN A 119 10.38 -29.96 5.32
CA GLN A 119 11.43 -30.90 4.91
C GLN A 119 12.60 -31.01 5.92
N GLN A 120 13.42 -32.09 5.78
CA GLN A 120 14.68 -32.23 6.53
C GLN A 120 15.64 -31.10 6.11
N SER A 121 15.97 -30.23 7.04
CA SER A 121 16.82 -29.07 6.78
C SER A 121 18.25 -29.48 6.41
N LEU A 122 18.79 -28.88 5.37
CA LEU A 122 20.18 -29.03 4.95
C LEU A 122 21.12 -28.05 5.69
N LEU A 123 20.56 -26.92 6.16
CA LEU A 123 21.27 -25.88 6.90
C LEU A 123 20.59 -25.58 8.24
N ASP A 124 21.33 -25.15 9.24
CA ASP A 124 20.77 -24.78 10.54
C ASP A 124 20.13 -23.38 10.45
N ASP A 125 20.92 -22.35 10.23
CA ASP A 125 20.43 -20.97 10.18
C ASP A 125 20.83 -20.27 8.87
N VAL A 126 19.94 -19.42 8.36
CA VAL A 126 20.20 -18.53 7.22
C VAL A 126 19.84 -17.09 7.61
N TYR A 127 20.72 -16.17 7.27
CA TYR A 127 20.59 -14.73 7.54
C TYR A 127 20.31 -13.99 6.24
N ILE A 128 19.11 -13.41 6.11
CA ILE A 128 18.70 -12.67 4.93
C ILE A 128 18.62 -11.19 5.28
N THR A 129 19.35 -10.36 4.55
CA THR A 129 19.21 -8.91 4.64
C THR A 129 18.57 -8.39 3.37
N LEU A 130 17.39 -7.75 3.51
CA LEU A 130 16.65 -7.13 2.42
C LEU A 130 16.96 -5.63 2.35
N ALA A 131 17.29 -5.15 1.17
CA ALA A 131 17.35 -3.73 0.81
C ALA A 131 16.40 -3.48 -0.35
N LYS A 132 16.19 -2.21 -0.71
CA LYS A 132 15.20 -1.80 -1.74
C LYS A 132 15.30 -2.61 -3.04
N ASP A 133 16.50 -2.80 -3.56
CA ASP A 133 16.73 -3.40 -4.89
C ASP A 133 17.73 -4.58 -4.84
N ARG A 134 18.06 -5.06 -3.65
CA ARG A 134 19.03 -6.16 -3.48
C ARG A 134 18.79 -6.89 -2.16
N PHE A 135 19.25 -8.13 -2.11
CA PHE A 135 19.33 -8.89 -0.87
C PHE A 135 20.71 -9.52 -0.73
N THR A 136 21.06 -9.91 0.48
CA THR A 136 22.19 -10.80 0.77
C THR A 136 21.68 -11.97 1.59
N MET A 137 22.21 -13.16 1.34
CA MET A 137 21.83 -14.37 2.07
C MET A 137 23.09 -15.11 2.51
N LEU A 138 23.29 -15.20 3.83
CA LEU A 138 24.48 -15.78 4.43
C LEU A 138 24.12 -16.99 5.27
N ASP A 139 25.00 -17.97 5.32
CA ASP A 139 24.95 -19.05 6.30
C ASP A 139 25.58 -18.62 7.64
N VAL A 140 25.62 -19.53 8.62
CA VAL A 140 26.24 -19.30 9.96
C VAL A 140 27.75 -19.04 9.91
N TRP A 141 28.41 -19.41 8.82
CA TRP A 141 29.84 -19.19 8.62
C TRP A 141 30.15 -17.93 7.80
N GLY A 142 29.11 -17.22 7.34
CA GLY A 142 29.24 -16.02 6.53
C GLY A 142 29.44 -16.29 5.04
N ASN A 143 29.20 -17.50 4.55
CA ASN A 143 29.25 -17.79 3.11
C ASN A 143 28.05 -17.17 2.42
N ASP A 144 28.27 -16.57 1.25
CA ASP A 144 27.21 -16.00 0.42
C ASP A 144 26.47 -17.12 -0.34
N LEU A 145 25.28 -17.44 0.17
CA LEU A 145 24.44 -18.52 -0.42
C LEU A 145 23.85 -18.12 -1.78
N GLN A 146 23.64 -16.82 -2.02
CA GLN A 146 23.18 -16.32 -3.32
C GLN A 146 24.26 -16.58 -4.38
N GLN A 147 25.50 -16.26 -4.09
CA GLN A 147 26.60 -16.50 -5.02
C GLN A 147 26.77 -18.00 -5.29
N ILE A 148 26.81 -18.82 -4.24
CA ILE A 148 26.93 -20.28 -4.37
C ILE A 148 25.82 -20.88 -5.24
N TYR A 149 24.56 -20.42 -5.03
CA TYR A 149 23.41 -20.90 -5.79
C TYR A 149 23.47 -20.47 -7.26
N LEU A 150 23.83 -19.21 -7.53
CA LEU A 150 23.93 -18.68 -8.89
C LEU A 150 25.08 -19.31 -9.69
N GLU A 151 26.19 -19.66 -9.03
CA GLU A 151 27.29 -20.37 -9.66
C GLU A 151 26.92 -21.82 -10.08
N ALA A 152 25.93 -22.42 -9.39
CA ALA A 152 25.42 -23.75 -9.72
C ALA A 152 24.39 -23.78 -10.85
N LEU A 153 23.84 -22.62 -11.24
CA LEU A 153 22.82 -22.52 -12.29
C LEU A 153 23.42 -22.15 -13.66
N PRO A 154 22.81 -22.61 -14.77
CA PRO A 154 23.14 -22.14 -16.12
C PRO A 154 22.87 -20.64 -16.23
N LYS A 155 23.83 -19.88 -16.80
CA LYS A 155 23.77 -18.40 -16.91
C LYS A 155 22.54 -17.85 -17.65
N GLU A 156 21.88 -18.70 -18.44
CA GLU A 156 20.74 -18.33 -19.27
C GLU A 156 19.41 -18.32 -18.48
N GLU A 157 19.37 -18.95 -17.29
CA GLU A 157 18.12 -19.15 -16.54
C GLU A 157 17.77 -18.04 -15.54
N TYR A 158 18.71 -17.13 -15.19
CA TYR A 158 18.46 -16.15 -14.12
C TYR A 158 18.53 -14.67 -14.51
N MET A 159 18.62 -14.36 -15.81
CA MET A 159 18.70 -12.97 -16.25
C MET A 159 17.42 -12.14 -16.01
N ASP A 160 16.27 -12.80 -15.82
CA ASP A 160 14.96 -12.15 -15.61
C ASP A 160 14.26 -12.58 -14.32
N VAL A 161 14.95 -13.26 -13.39
CA VAL A 161 14.34 -13.74 -12.14
C VAL A 161 14.17 -12.57 -11.16
N GLN A 162 12.96 -12.38 -10.66
CA GLN A 162 12.70 -11.37 -9.64
C GLN A 162 13.38 -11.75 -8.31
N MET A 163 13.78 -10.73 -7.53
CA MET A 163 14.52 -10.90 -6.26
C MET A 163 13.83 -11.89 -5.31
N HIS A 164 12.52 -11.80 -5.15
CA HIS A 164 11.76 -12.67 -4.25
C HIS A 164 11.70 -14.13 -4.74
N ASP A 165 11.59 -14.35 -6.05
CA ASP A 165 11.61 -15.69 -6.63
C ASP A 165 12.98 -16.36 -6.43
N LEU A 166 14.05 -15.59 -6.55
CA LEU A 166 15.41 -16.07 -6.30
C LEU A 166 15.61 -16.45 -4.82
N ILE A 167 15.15 -15.61 -3.88
CA ILE A 167 15.18 -15.91 -2.44
C ILE A 167 14.44 -17.23 -2.17
N LEU A 168 13.22 -17.37 -2.69
CA LEU A 168 12.42 -18.58 -2.50
C LEU A 168 13.11 -19.80 -3.08
N SER A 169 13.66 -19.71 -4.28
CA SER A 169 14.35 -20.84 -4.93
C SER A 169 15.56 -21.29 -4.13
N ILE A 170 16.34 -20.36 -3.60
CA ILE A 170 17.49 -20.70 -2.73
C ILE A 170 17.02 -21.36 -1.43
N LEU A 171 16.01 -20.80 -0.76
CA LEU A 171 15.47 -21.33 0.49
C LEU A 171 14.85 -22.70 0.31
N MET A 172 14.12 -22.93 -0.78
CA MET A 172 13.53 -24.23 -1.10
C MET A 172 14.60 -25.29 -1.41
N THR A 173 15.74 -24.88 -1.94
CA THR A 173 16.86 -25.79 -2.23
C THR A 173 17.65 -26.12 -0.98
N LEU A 174 17.90 -25.13 -0.12
CA LEU A 174 18.77 -25.27 1.05
C LEU A 174 18.04 -25.75 2.31
N LEU A 175 16.73 -25.51 2.40
CA LEU A 175 15.85 -25.97 3.48
C LEU A 175 16.42 -25.67 4.89
N PRO A 176 16.66 -24.40 5.24
CA PRO A 176 17.21 -24.04 6.56
C PRO A 176 16.21 -24.34 7.68
N LYS A 177 16.71 -24.70 8.89
CA LYS A 177 15.87 -24.86 10.10
C LYS A 177 15.32 -23.53 10.59
N SER A 178 16.11 -22.47 10.46
CA SER A 178 15.76 -21.12 10.91
C SER A 178 16.13 -20.08 9.85
N ILE A 179 15.28 -19.08 9.70
CA ILE A 179 15.50 -17.95 8.80
C ILE A 179 15.49 -16.66 9.65
N HIS A 180 16.61 -15.93 9.63
CA HIS A 180 16.73 -14.63 10.27
C HIS A 180 16.63 -13.52 9.23
N LEU A 181 15.51 -12.77 9.25
CA LEU A 181 15.23 -11.71 8.29
C LEU A 181 15.56 -10.34 8.86
N PHE A 182 16.42 -9.61 8.18
CA PHE A 182 16.77 -8.22 8.50
C PHE A 182 16.34 -7.31 7.35
N ILE A 183 15.66 -6.22 7.69
CA ILE A 183 15.33 -5.18 6.73
C ILE A 183 16.34 -4.06 6.93
N ALA A 184 17.18 -3.80 5.93
CA ALA A 184 18.09 -2.66 5.97
C ALA A 184 17.25 -1.38 6.02
N PRO A 185 17.55 -0.42 6.94
CA PRO A 185 16.90 0.87 6.92
C PRO A 185 17.12 1.49 5.54
N MET A 186 16.04 2.07 4.97
CA MET A 186 16.15 2.82 3.72
C MET A 186 17.17 3.94 3.96
N GLU A 187 18.33 3.85 3.31
CA GLU A 187 19.20 5.00 3.22
C GLU A 187 18.42 6.06 2.44
N LEU A 188 17.98 7.11 3.15
CA LEU A 188 17.42 8.29 2.52
C LEU A 188 18.44 8.75 1.47
N SER A 189 17.99 8.97 0.25
CA SER A 189 18.87 9.51 -0.79
C SER A 189 19.48 10.81 -0.29
N VAL A 190 20.70 11.14 -0.73
CA VAL A 190 21.40 12.38 -0.34
C VAL A 190 20.52 13.63 -0.57
N GLU A 191 19.56 13.56 -1.51
CA GLU A 191 18.59 14.60 -1.79
C GLU A 191 17.48 14.68 -0.75
N GLU A 192 16.99 13.57 -0.23
CA GLU A 192 15.99 13.50 0.84
C GLU A 192 16.58 13.93 2.18
N GLN A 193 17.84 13.60 2.47
CA GLN A 193 18.56 14.10 3.64
C GLN A 193 18.73 15.63 3.60
N LYS A 194 19.07 16.21 2.45
CA LYS A 194 19.17 17.67 2.26
C LYS A 194 17.81 18.37 2.32
N GLN A 195 16.71 17.71 2.00
CA GLN A 195 15.37 18.27 2.16
C GLN A 195 14.90 18.24 3.61
N GLN A 196 15.25 17.22 4.39
CA GLN A 196 14.96 17.20 5.83
C GLN A 196 15.78 18.24 6.61
N GLU A 197 17.04 18.45 6.29
CA GLU A 197 17.85 19.50 6.91
C GLU A 197 17.29 20.91 6.65
N LYS A 198 16.75 21.16 5.46
CA LYS A 198 16.11 22.45 5.11
C LYS A 198 14.74 22.70 5.77
N LEU A 199 14.13 21.70 6.38
CA LEU A 199 12.85 21.82 7.08
C LEU A 199 13.02 22.05 8.59
N ILE A 200 14.25 21.98 9.11
CA ILE A 200 14.60 22.13 10.53
C ILE A 200 15.22 23.52 10.81
N ASP A 201 15.66 24.25 9.78
CA ASP A 201 16.06 25.67 9.82
C ASP A 201 14.86 26.61 9.47
#